data_93a635c5a46e1ed32286a82e72415e00
#
_entry.id   93a635c5a46e1ed32286a82e72415e00
#
_cell.length_a   1.000
_cell.length_b   1.000
_cell.length_c   1.000
_cell.angle_alpha   90.00
_cell.angle_beta   90.00
_cell.angle_gamma   90.00
#
_symmetry.space_group_name_H-M   'P 1'
#
loop_
_entity.id
_entity.type
_entity.pdbx_description
1 polymer ?
#
loop_
_entity_poly.entity_id
_entity_poly.type
_entity_poly.pdbx_seq_one_letter_code
_entity_poly.pdbx_strand_id
1 'polypeptide(L)'
;LSSMVAGSALSLEDEDAYKARLDCHPIRFALEETDDGTILSGVAFPDLGAARDRAKRARQAVESSKKDALDGGLKAAEKEGGFFLHEGRWVVSQRAGAAPPGALVHGASRTGRTQYVEPAPLVAPTNEWRAAEGAVRAEEAAALRACGTVIARHADELRRALEAVGRVDACRARHRFGLDVEGNLPLVDSGDSIEVRDARHAVLALRSNDGGPAPKGNDAKLGKDEA
;
A
#
# COMPACT_ATOMS: atom_id res chain seq x y z
N LEU A 1 -15.05 6.14 -38.15
CA LEU A 1 -14.31 6.26 -36.87
C LEU A 1 -14.29 7.67 -36.31
N SER A 2 -14.39 8.73 -37.16
CA SER A 2 -14.41 10.14 -36.72
C SER A 2 -15.70 10.59 -36.02
N SER A 3 -16.84 9.89 -36.19
CA SER A 3 -18.12 10.31 -35.63
C SER A 3 -18.45 9.71 -34.24
N MET A 4 -17.66 8.75 -33.76
CA MET A 4 -17.85 8.15 -32.44
C MET A 4 -17.03 8.80 -31.31
N VAL A 5 -16.06 9.65 -31.63
CA VAL A 5 -15.21 10.35 -30.65
C VAL A 5 -15.77 11.74 -30.29
N ALA A 6 -16.74 12.25 -31.05
CA ALA A 6 -17.31 13.59 -30.85
C ALA A 6 -18.39 13.70 -29.77
N GLY A 7 -18.66 12.63 -29.01
CA GLY A 7 -19.82 12.57 -28.07
C GLY A 7 -19.52 12.80 -26.59
N SER A 8 -18.32 13.09 -26.14
CA SER A 8 -18.02 13.43 -24.74
C SER A 8 -16.69 14.15 -24.55
N ALA A 9 -16.43 15.17 -25.33
CA ALA A 9 -15.47 16.18 -24.88
C ALA A 9 -16.16 16.89 -23.71
N LEU A 10 -15.67 16.66 -22.48
CA LEU A 10 -15.97 17.52 -21.33
C LEU A 10 -15.70 18.95 -21.78
N SER A 11 -16.66 19.87 -21.59
CA SER A 11 -16.43 21.25 -21.91
C SER A 11 -15.25 21.77 -21.09
N LEU A 12 -14.51 22.76 -21.58
CA LEU A 12 -13.40 23.37 -20.82
C LEU A 12 -13.87 23.86 -19.44
N GLU A 13 -15.13 24.29 -19.33
CA GLU A 13 -15.76 24.68 -18.07
C GLU A 13 -15.95 23.49 -17.11
N ASP A 14 -16.27 22.29 -17.61
CA ASP A 14 -16.36 21.06 -16.84
C ASP A 14 -14.98 20.58 -16.38
N GLU A 15 -13.96 20.78 -17.19
CA GLU A 15 -12.58 20.43 -16.85
C GLU A 15 -12.00 21.33 -15.75
N ASP A 16 -12.26 22.64 -15.82
CA ASP A 16 -11.84 23.61 -14.81
C ASP A 16 -12.63 23.44 -13.50
N ALA A 17 -13.93 23.17 -13.58
CA ALA A 17 -14.76 22.83 -12.42
C ALA A 17 -14.32 21.51 -11.78
N TYR A 18 -13.89 20.52 -12.57
CA TYR A 18 -13.34 19.25 -12.07
C TYR A 18 -11.98 19.45 -11.40
N LYS A 19 -11.08 20.23 -12.01
CA LYS A 19 -9.80 20.61 -11.41
C LYS A 19 -9.96 21.37 -10.10
N ALA A 20 -10.87 22.36 -10.06
CA ALA A 20 -11.17 23.11 -8.85
C ALA A 20 -11.73 22.21 -7.73
N ARG A 21 -12.57 21.23 -8.06
CA ARG A 21 -13.05 20.21 -7.09
C ARG A 21 -11.92 19.32 -6.57
N LEU A 22 -10.99 18.89 -7.44
CA LEU A 22 -9.82 18.10 -7.04
C LEU A 22 -8.86 18.92 -6.18
N ASP A 23 -8.67 20.20 -6.49
CA ASP A 23 -7.79 21.08 -5.74
C ASP A 23 -8.30 21.42 -4.32
N CYS A 24 -9.62 21.42 -4.14
CA CYS A 24 -10.26 21.59 -2.84
C CYS A 24 -10.30 20.29 -2.00
N HIS A 25 -9.81 19.17 -2.52
CA HIS A 25 -9.97 17.87 -1.85
C HIS A 25 -8.83 17.62 -0.87
N PRO A 26 -9.10 17.47 0.44
CA PRO A 26 -8.07 17.22 1.45
C PRO A 26 -7.28 15.92 1.21
N ILE A 27 -7.83 15.00 0.39
CA ILE A 27 -7.17 13.73 0.05
C ILE A 27 -6.00 13.93 -0.91
N ARG A 28 -5.98 14.98 -1.74
CA ARG A 28 -4.92 15.18 -2.74
C ARG A 28 -3.52 15.22 -2.13
N PHE A 29 -3.42 15.74 -0.91
CA PHE A 29 -2.17 15.88 -0.17
C PHE A 29 -2.10 14.98 1.07
N ALA A 30 -3.02 14.03 1.18
CA ALA A 30 -3.09 13.15 2.33
C ALA A 30 -1.92 12.16 2.43
N LEU A 31 -1.27 11.90 1.29
CA LEU A 31 -0.16 10.96 1.18
C LEU A 31 1.12 11.68 0.78
N GLU A 32 2.24 11.19 1.27
CA GLU A 32 3.59 11.60 0.87
C GLU A 32 4.44 10.37 0.58
N GLU A 33 5.31 10.48 -0.43
CA GLU A 33 6.27 9.45 -0.79
C GLU A 33 7.51 9.57 0.08
N THR A 34 7.98 8.44 0.60
CA THR A 34 9.22 8.33 1.37
C THR A 34 10.06 7.18 0.83
N ASP A 35 11.32 7.10 1.24
CA ASP A 35 12.23 6.00 0.84
C ASP A 35 11.67 4.62 1.23
N ASP A 36 10.88 4.55 2.30
CA ASP A 36 10.26 3.33 2.82
C ASP A 36 8.85 3.08 2.25
N GLY A 37 8.36 3.94 1.34
CA GLY A 37 7.04 3.84 0.70
C GLY A 37 6.11 5.02 0.96
N THR A 38 4.83 4.86 0.62
CA THR A 38 3.81 5.89 0.76
C THR A 38 3.25 5.92 2.17
N ILE A 39 3.25 7.08 2.81
CA ILE A 39 2.72 7.29 4.17
C ILE A 39 1.68 8.43 4.20
N LEU A 40 0.93 8.52 5.30
CA LEU A 40 0.07 9.69 5.54
C LEU A 40 0.92 10.93 5.78
N SER A 41 0.58 12.03 5.08
CA SER A 41 1.34 13.29 5.16
C SER A 41 1.17 13.97 6.52
N GLY A 42 2.30 14.26 7.18
CA GLY A 42 2.31 15.06 8.40
C GLY A 42 1.97 16.54 8.18
N VAL A 43 2.08 17.02 6.94
CA VAL A 43 1.67 18.40 6.57
C VAL A 43 0.16 18.48 6.41
N ALA A 44 -0.46 17.49 5.76
CA ALA A 44 -1.92 17.41 5.60
C ALA A 44 -2.65 17.11 6.94
N PHE A 45 -1.98 16.42 7.86
CA PHE A 45 -2.47 16.07 9.18
C PHE A 45 -1.49 16.57 10.26
N PRO A 46 -1.57 17.84 10.67
CA PRO A 46 -0.59 18.45 11.57
C PRO A 46 -0.47 17.74 12.93
N ASP A 47 -1.59 17.22 13.47
CA ASP A 47 -1.58 16.48 14.74
C ASP A 47 -0.80 15.17 14.61
N LEU A 48 -0.92 14.49 13.47
CA LEU A 48 -0.11 13.31 13.15
C LEU A 48 1.38 13.68 13.02
N GLY A 49 1.68 14.77 12.32
CA GLY A 49 3.05 15.29 12.21
C GLY A 49 3.66 15.57 13.59
N ALA A 50 2.93 16.30 14.45
CA ALA A 50 3.35 16.59 15.81
C ALA A 50 3.50 15.33 16.68
N ALA A 51 2.63 14.33 16.51
CA ALA A 51 2.73 13.05 17.21
C ALA A 51 3.99 12.26 16.78
N ARG A 52 4.28 12.21 15.48
CA ARG A 52 5.51 11.58 14.93
C ARG A 52 6.77 12.25 15.45
N ASP A 53 6.80 13.58 15.51
CA ASP A 53 7.93 14.31 16.07
C ASP A 53 8.12 14.04 17.56
N ARG A 54 7.05 13.92 18.32
CA ARG A 54 7.13 13.51 19.74
C ARG A 54 7.66 12.10 19.89
N ALA A 55 7.17 11.16 19.09
CA ALA A 55 7.64 9.77 19.12
C ALA A 55 9.13 9.67 18.74
N LYS A 56 9.57 10.43 17.75
CA LYS A 56 10.98 10.52 17.36
C LYS A 56 11.87 11.04 18.49
N ARG A 57 11.46 12.13 19.16
CA ARG A 57 12.20 12.68 20.33
C ARG A 57 12.23 11.70 21.48
N ALA A 58 11.09 11.08 21.80
CA ALA A 58 11.02 10.08 22.88
C ALA A 58 11.91 8.86 22.58
N ARG A 59 11.95 8.38 21.33
CA ARG A 59 12.87 7.31 20.90
C ARG A 59 14.33 7.71 21.08
N GLN A 60 14.70 8.94 20.72
CA GLN A 60 16.05 9.46 20.93
C GLN A 60 16.43 9.51 22.42
N ALA A 61 15.48 9.87 23.29
CA ALA A 61 15.69 9.85 24.75
C ALA A 61 15.96 8.43 25.27
N VAL A 62 15.25 7.42 24.75
CA VAL A 62 15.52 6.01 25.08
C VAL A 62 16.93 5.61 24.65
N GLU A 63 17.35 5.96 23.42
CA GLU A 63 18.70 5.63 22.94
C GLU A 63 19.80 6.31 23.77
N SER A 64 19.59 7.57 24.18
CA SER A 64 20.51 8.26 25.10
C SER A 64 20.59 7.54 26.45
N SER A 65 19.43 7.20 27.03
CA SER A 65 19.36 6.50 28.30
C SER A 65 20.00 5.11 28.27
N LYS A 66 19.92 4.40 27.13
CA LYS A 66 20.63 3.12 26.92
C LYS A 66 22.13 3.31 26.99
N LYS A 67 22.66 4.35 26.35
CA LYS A 67 24.07 4.70 26.35
C LYS A 67 24.54 5.04 27.76
N ASP A 68 23.80 5.91 28.47
CA ASP A 68 24.12 6.32 29.84
C ASP A 68 24.09 5.12 30.80
N ALA A 69 23.15 4.19 30.64
CA ALA A 69 23.06 2.97 31.45
C ALA A 69 24.26 2.04 31.22
N LEU A 70 24.78 1.92 30.01
CA LEU A 70 26.00 1.16 29.72
C LEU A 70 27.23 1.82 30.34
N ASP A 71 27.35 3.15 30.22
CA ASP A 71 28.47 3.90 30.79
C ASP A 71 28.44 3.91 32.34
N GLY A 72 27.23 3.85 32.92
CA GLY A 72 26.98 3.83 34.37
C GLY A 72 27.17 2.49 35.09
N GLY A 73 27.69 1.44 34.43
CA GLY A 73 28.07 0.19 35.10
C GLY A 73 27.34 -1.08 34.60
N LEU A 74 26.43 -0.97 33.63
CA LEU A 74 25.81 -2.13 32.96
C LEU A 74 26.71 -2.76 31.89
N LYS A 75 28.02 -2.43 31.87
CA LYS A 75 29.01 -3.03 30.96
C LYS A 75 29.10 -4.56 31.06
N ALA A 76 28.69 -5.13 32.19
CA ALA A 76 28.56 -6.57 32.32
C ALA A 76 27.43 -7.17 31.45
N ALA A 77 26.36 -6.42 31.24
CA ALA A 77 25.26 -6.82 30.37
C ALA A 77 25.65 -6.84 28.88
N GLU A 78 26.63 -6.04 28.47
CA GLU A 78 27.17 -6.04 27.11
C GLU A 78 27.85 -7.38 26.76
N LYS A 79 28.48 -8.03 27.75
CA LYS A 79 29.07 -9.36 27.62
C LYS A 79 28.05 -10.49 27.55
N GLU A 80 26.83 -10.26 28.03
CA GLU A 80 25.74 -11.23 28.08
C GLU A 80 24.69 -11.03 26.96
N GLY A 81 24.98 -10.20 25.93
CA GLY A 81 24.12 -10.01 24.76
C GLY A 81 23.50 -8.62 24.58
N GLY A 82 23.83 -7.67 25.48
CA GLY A 82 23.43 -6.27 25.34
C GLY A 82 21.92 -6.03 25.58
N PHE A 83 21.44 -4.87 25.10
CA PHE A 83 20.02 -4.55 25.12
C PHE A 83 19.28 -5.25 24.00
N PHE A 84 18.11 -5.80 24.31
CA PHE A 84 17.18 -6.34 23.32
C PHE A 84 15.75 -5.93 23.64
N LEU A 85 14.87 -6.03 22.65
CA LEU A 85 13.46 -5.67 22.79
C LEU A 85 12.67 -6.90 23.27
N HIS A 86 12.01 -6.78 24.43
CA HIS A 86 11.10 -7.77 24.96
C HIS A 86 9.75 -7.13 25.26
N GLU A 87 8.69 -7.58 24.60
CA GLU A 87 7.33 -7.03 24.71
C GLU A 87 7.26 -5.49 24.58
N GLY A 88 8.07 -4.93 23.66
CA GLY A 88 8.13 -3.50 23.41
C GLY A 88 8.91 -2.69 24.46
N ARG A 89 9.75 -3.35 25.28
CA ARG A 89 10.62 -2.72 26.26
C ARG A 89 12.07 -3.12 26.05
N TRP A 90 12.97 -2.19 26.29
CA TRP A 90 14.40 -2.45 26.22
C TRP A 90 14.89 -3.07 27.52
N VAL A 91 15.27 -4.32 27.44
CA VAL A 91 15.71 -5.11 28.59
C VAL A 91 17.11 -5.66 28.35
N VAL A 92 17.76 -6.03 29.44
CA VAL A 92 19.00 -6.80 29.46
C VAL A 92 18.75 -8.16 30.10
N SER A 93 19.46 -9.18 29.65
CA SER A 93 19.47 -10.49 30.31
C SER A 93 20.36 -10.41 31.55
N GLN A 94 19.84 -10.81 32.70
CA GLN A 94 20.62 -10.89 33.94
C GLN A 94 20.32 -12.21 34.69
N ARG A 95 21.27 -12.67 35.50
CA ARG A 95 21.07 -13.81 36.33
C ARG A 95 19.92 -13.56 37.29
N ALA A 96 19.09 -14.58 37.56
CA ALA A 96 17.98 -14.45 38.48
C ALA A 96 18.45 -13.96 39.87
N GLY A 97 17.78 -12.97 40.43
CA GLY A 97 18.12 -12.31 41.66
C GLY A 97 19.22 -11.24 41.60
N ALA A 98 19.78 -10.96 40.44
CA ALA A 98 20.84 -9.95 40.27
C ALA A 98 20.31 -8.60 39.74
N ALA A 99 18.98 -8.37 39.72
CA ALA A 99 18.39 -7.14 39.27
C ALA A 99 18.84 -5.95 40.12
N PRO A 100 19.33 -4.82 39.53
CA PRO A 100 19.72 -3.63 40.26
C PRO A 100 18.54 -2.99 40.99
N PRO A 101 18.78 -2.20 42.05
CA PRO A 101 17.71 -1.42 42.72
C PRO A 101 16.96 -0.52 41.72
N GLY A 102 15.61 -0.55 41.79
CA GLY A 102 14.75 0.27 40.92
C GLY A 102 14.56 -0.26 39.49
N ALA A 103 15.22 -1.34 39.10
CA ALA A 103 14.99 -2.00 37.82
C ALA A 103 13.71 -2.83 37.84
N LEU A 104 13.05 -2.97 36.69
CA LEU A 104 11.82 -3.76 36.53
C LEU A 104 12.13 -5.09 35.86
N VAL A 105 11.63 -6.18 36.45
CA VAL A 105 11.71 -7.52 35.84
C VAL A 105 10.46 -7.76 35.00
N HIS A 106 10.61 -7.96 33.69
CA HIS A 106 9.52 -8.18 32.75
C HIS A 106 9.29 -9.66 32.42
N GLY A 107 10.20 -10.52 32.79
CA GLY A 107 10.08 -11.93 32.53
C GLY A 107 11.36 -12.71 32.89
N ALA A 108 11.32 -14.01 32.64
CA ALA A 108 12.45 -14.90 32.85
C ALA A 108 12.54 -15.95 31.75
N SER A 109 13.74 -16.48 31.54
CA SER A 109 13.97 -17.61 30.64
C SER A 109 13.17 -18.84 31.10
N ARG A 110 12.91 -19.79 30.21
CA ARG A 110 12.18 -21.03 30.48
C ARG A 110 12.76 -21.81 31.65
N THR A 111 14.04 -21.68 31.91
CA THR A 111 14.71 -22.39 33.03
C THR A 111 14.73 -21.57 34.33
N GLY A 112 14.23 -20.34 34.33
CA GLY A 112 14.25 -19.42 35.46
C GLY A 112 15.63 -18.90 35.85
N ARG A 113 16.69 -19.28 35.13
CA ARG A 113 18.07 -18.88 35.48
C ARG A 113 18.42 -17.46 35.07
N THR A 114 17.72 -16.93 34.09
CA THR A 114 17.94 -15.59 33.51
C THR A 114 16.65 -14.80 33.61
N GLN A 115 16.73 -13.56 34.05
CA GLN A 115 15.63 -12.61 34.09
C GLN A 115 15.85 -11.51 33.00
N TYR A 116 14.74 -11.01 32.46
CA TYR A 116 14.71 -9.88 31.52
C TYR A 116 14.41 -8.63 32.32
N VAL A 117 15.41 -7.78 32.43
CA VAL A 117 15.41 -6.66 33.37
C VAL A 117 15.49 -5.34 32.60
N GLU A 118 14.51 -4.46 32.82
CA GLU A 118 14.55 -3.09 32.34
C GLU A 118 15.28 -2.23 33.40
N PRO A 119 16.40 -1.61 33.07
CA PRO A 119 17.13 -0.76 34.01
C PRO A 119 16.30 0.47 34.39
N ALA A 120 16.40 0.91 35.66
CA ALA A 120 15.65 2.06 36.17
C ALA A 120 15.72 3.32 35.31
N PRO A 121 16.89 3.72 34.74
CA PRO A 121 16.98 4.90 33.86
C PRO A 121 16.18 4.79 32.55
N LEU A 122 15.82 3.57 32.12
CA LEU A 122 15.07 3.36 30.88
C LEU A 122 13.55 3.34 31.08
N VAL A 123 13.08 3.12 32.31
CA VAL A 123 11.63 2.94 32.58
C VAL A 123 10.81 4.14 32.16
N ALA A 124 11.19 5.34 32.57
CA ALA A 124 10.47 6.57 32.21
C ALA A 124 10.56 6.89 30.72
N PRO A 125 11.75 6.93 30.07
CA PRO A 125 11.86 7.18 28.63
C PRO A 125 11.12 6.13 27.78
N THR A 126 11.16 4.86 28.15
CA THR A 126 10.42 3.80 27.42
C THR A 126 8.90 3.99 27.55
N ASN A 127 8.41 4.40 28.72
CA ASN A 127 6.99 4.69 28.91
C ASN A 127 6.55 5.88 28.04
N GLU A 128 7.34 6.94 28.00
CA GLU A 128 7.07 8.12 27.15
C GLU A 128 7.09 7.76 25.67
N TRP A 129 8.06 6.98 25.23
CA TRP A 129 8.12 6.51 23.84
C TRP A 129 6.89 5.68 23.48
N ARG A 130 6.49 4.70 24.31
CA ARG A 130 5.30 3.87 24.06
C ARG A 130 4.01 4.71 24.04
N ALA A 131 3.89 5.68 24.93
CA ALA A 131 2.76 6.61 24.93
C ALA A 131 2.72 7.43 23.64
N ALA A 132 3.88 7.95 23.19
CA ALA A 132 4.00 8.70 21.94
C ALA A 132 3.69 7.85 20.70
N GLU A 133 4.13 6.60 20.66
CA GLU A 133 3.74 5.66 19.58
C GLU A 133 2.23 5.34 19.59
N GLY A 134 1.64 5.25 20.78
CA GLY A 134 0.19 5.12 20.93
C GLY A 134 -0.55 6.32 20.35
N ALA A 135 -0.04 7.54 20.59
CA ALA A 135 -0.59 8.77 20.02
C ALA A 135 -0.47 8.78 18.48
N VAL A 136 0.66 8.37 17.92
CA VAL A 136 0.82 8.26 16.45
C VAL A 136 -0.25 7.34 15.86
N ARG A 137 -0.44 6.15 16.44
CA ARG A 137 -1.48 5.21 15.94
C ARG A 137 -2.90 5.79 16.05
N ALA A 138 -3.18 6.54 17.09
CA ALA A 138 -4.47 7.20 17.26
C ALA A 138 -4.71 8.27 16.18
N GLU A 139 -3.71 9.11 15.91
CA GLU A 139 -3.77 10.15 14.88
C GLU A 139 -3.81 9.56 13.46
N GLU A 140 -3.07 8.48 13.19
CA GLU A 140 -3.17 7.75 11.92
C GLU A 140 -4.58 7.20 11.69
N ALA A 141 -5.17 6.60 12.72
CA ALA A 141 -6.56 6.14 12.64
C ALA A 141 -7.57 7.28 12.44
N ALA A 142 -7.33 8.44 13.04
CA ALA A 142 -8.16 9.63 12.83
C ALA A 142 -8.04 10.17 11.39
N ALA A 143 -6.81 10.28 10.87
CA ALA A 143 -6.55 10.70 9.51
C ALA A 143 -7.17 9.75 8.48
N LEU A 144 -7.04 8.43 8.68
CA LEU A 144 -7.67 7.43 7.82
C LEU A 144 -9.20 7.51 7.84
N ARG A 145 -9.81 7.75 9.02
CA ARG A 145 -11.26 7.97 9.10
C ARG A 145 -11.69 9.22 8.36
N ALA A 146 -10.94 10.31 8.47
CA ALA A 146 -11.21 11.55 7.74
C ALA A 146 -11.16 11.32 6.22
N CYS A 147 -10.11 10.67 5.72
CA CYS A 147 -9.99 10.27 4.31
C CYS A 147 -11.15 9.37 3.88
N GLY A 148 -11.49 8.36 4.68
CA GLY A 148 -12.60 7.44 4.41
C GLY A 148 -13.94 8.14 4.30
N THR A 149 -14.20 9.15 5.15
CA THR A 149 -15.42 9.96 5.10
C THR A 149 -15.52 10.74 3.79
N VAL A 150 -14.41 11.32 3.32
CA VAL A 150 -14.39 12.05 2.04
C VAL A 150 -14.62 11.08 0.87
N ILE A 151 -13.92 9.95 0.84
CA ILE A 151 -14.09 8.91 -0.20
C ILE A 151 -15.54 8.43 -0.24
N ALA A 152 -16.14 8.17 0.92
CA ALA A 152 -17.53 7.71 1.01
C ALA A 152 -18.53 8.70 0.42
N ARG A 153 -18.31 10.00 0.59
CA ARG A 153 -19.18 11.06 0.01
C ARG A 153 -19.16 11.07 -1.51
N HIS A 154 -18.03 10.65 -2.13
CA HIS A 154 -17.84 10.65 -3.57
C HIS A 154 -17.82 9.23 -4.17
N ALA A 155 -18.29 8.22 -3.42
CA ALA A 155 -18.20 6.81 -3.82
C ALA A 155 -18.85 6.53 -5.19
N ASP A 156 -20.02 7.13 -5.47
CA ASP A 156 -20.73 6.92 -6.73
C ASP A 156 -20.05 7.61 -7.91
N GLU A 157 -19.46 8.79 -7.68
CA GLU A 157 -18.68 9.48 -8.70
C GLU A 157 -17.40 8.70 -9.05
N LEU A 158 -16.69 8.21 -8.02
CA LEU A 158 -15.50 7.39 -8.17
C LEU A 158 -15.80 6.08 -8.91
N ARG A 159 -16.94 5.43 -8.57
CA ARG A 159 -17.36 4.19 -9.24
C ARG A 159 -17.63 4.44 -10.72
N ARG A 160 -18.37 5.51 -11.07
CA ARG A 160 -18.64 5.89 -12.47
C ARG A 160 -17.36 6.22 -13.22
N ALA A 161 -16.42 6.93 -12.59
CA ALA A 161 -15.13 7.24 -13.19
C ALA A 161 -14.32 5.97 -13.45
N LEU A 162 -14.27 5.05 -12.49
CA LEU A 162 -13.58 3.77 -12.63
C LEU A 162 -14.17 2.91 -13.76
N GLU A 163 -15.51 2.84 -13.87
CA GLU A 163 -16.20 2.15 -14.95
C GLU A 163 -15.89 2.78 -16.32
N ALA A 164 -15.82 4.12 -16.39
CA ALA A 164 -15.47 4.81 -17.63
C ALA A 164 -14.03 4.52 -18.05
N VAL A 165 -13.08 4.60 -17.12
CA VAL A 165 -11.68 4.24 -17.35
C VAL A 165 -11.56 2.79 -17.77
N GLY A 166 -12.25 1.86 -17.09
CA GLY A 166 -12.25 0.44 -17.44
C GLY A 166 -12.77 0.17 -18.86
N ARG A 167 -13.79 0.90 -19.31
CA ARG A 167 -14.28 0.82 -20.71
C ARG A 167 -13.24 1.29 -21.72
N VAL A 168 -12.58 2.40 -21.43
CA VAL A 168 -11.51 2.92 -22.31
C VAL A 168 -10.34 1.95 -22.37
N ASP A 169 -9.92 1.42 -21.22
CA ASP A 169 -8.82 0.45 -21.15
C ASP A 169 -9.16 -0.84 -21.90
N ALA A 170 -10.38 -1.37 -21.73
CA ALA A 170 -10.85 -2.53 -22.47
C ALA A 170 -10.88 -2.29 -24.00
N CYS A 171 -11.30 -1.11 -24.45
CA CYS A 171 -11.24 -0.72 -25.87
C CYS A 171 -9.80 -0.70 -26.38
N ARG A 172 -8.90 -0.09 -25.62
CA ARG A 172 -7.47 -0.03 -25.96
C ARG A 172 -6.84 -1.41 -26.00
N ALA A 173 -7.14 -2.26 -25.02
CA ALA A 173 -6.65 -3.64 -24.96
C ALA A 173 -7.11 -4.47 -26.17
N ARG A 174 -8.40 -4.38 -26.53
CA ARG A 174 -8.95 -5.08 -27.73
C ARG A 174 -8.31 -4.59 -29.02
N HIS A 175 -8.14 -3.27 -29.16
CA HIS A 175 -7.48 -2.69 -30.33
C HIS A 175 -6.04 -3.18 -30.46
N ARG A 176 -5.27 -3.10 -29.36
CA ARG A 176 -3.88 -3.57 -29.34
C ARG A 176 -3.79 -5.07 -29.63
N PHE A 177 -4.63 -5.86 -29.01
CA PHE A 177 -4.72 -7.31 -29.28
C PHE A 177 -5.02 -7.58 -30.77
N GLY A 178 -5.99 -6.85 -31.36
CA GLY A 178 -6.30 -6.98 -32.79
C GLY A 178 -5.10 -6.68 -33.70
N LEU A 179 -4.29 -5.68 -33.36
CA LEU A 179 -3.05 -5.39 -34.08
C LEU A 179 -2.00 -6.49 -33.90
N ASP A 180 -1.81 -6.96 -32.67
CA ASP A 180 -0.80 -7.95 -32.33
C ASP A 180 -1.06 -9.32 -32.98
N VAL A 181 -2.34 -9.68 -33.25
CA VAL A 181 -2.72 -10.93 -33.93
C VAL A 181 -3.13 -10.74 -35.39
N GLU A 182 -3.00 -9.54 -35.94
CA GLU A 182 -3.48 -9.17 -37.28
C GLU A 182 -4.95 -9.55 -37.51
N GLY A 183 -5.76 -9.34 -36.45
CA GLY A 183 -7.17 -9.71 -36.41
C GLY A 183 -8.07 -8.69 -37.12
N ASN A 184 -9.21 -9.18 -37.62
CA ASN A 184 -10.27 -8.35 -38.19
C ASN A 184 -11.43 -8.17 -37.20
N LEU A 185 -12.17 -7.05 -37.37
CA LEU A 185 -13.41 -6.86 -36.61
C LEU A 185 -14.48 -7.83 -37.15
N PRO A 186 -15.16 -8.57 -36.27
CA PRO A 186 -16.26 -9.45 -36.69
C PRO A 186 -17.46 -8.62 -37.14
N LEU A 187 -18.13 -9.09 -38.13
CA LEU A 187 -19.49 -8.64 -38.47
C LEU A 187 -20.46 -9.38 -37.55
N VAL A 188 -21.23 -8.63 -36.77
CA VAL A 188 -22.23 -9.19 -35.86
C VAL A 188 -23.61 -8.83 -36.39
N ASP A 189 -24.44 -9.83 -36.66
CA ASP A 189 -25.83 -9.70 -37.06
C ASP A 189 -26.74 -10.43 -36.07
N SER A 190 -28.04 -10.49 -36.39
CA SER A 190 -29.06 -11.20 -35.60
C SER A 190 -29.24 -12.67 -36.05
N GLY A 191 -28.40 -13.18 -36.93
CA GLY A 191 -28.46 -14.56 -37.41
C GLY A 191 -27.96 -15.57 -36.38
N ASP A 192 -28.42 -16.83 -36.51
CA ASP A 192 -28.06 -17.95 -35.64
C ASP A 192 -26.83 -18.75 -36.17
N SER A 193 -26.00 -18.11 -36.97
CA SER A 193 -24.82 -18.74 -37.57
C SER A 193 -23.51 -18.02 -37.20
N ILE A 194 -22.46 -18.80 -37.07
CA ILE A 194 -21.09 -18.30 -36.90
C ILE A 194 -20.28 -18.76 -38.11
N GLU A 195 -19.76 -17.84 -38.90
CA GLU A 195 -18.85 -18.10 -39.99
C GLU A 195 -17.50 -17.43 -39.70
N VAL A 196 -16.45 -18.23 -39.70
CA VAL A 196 -15.08 -17.76 -39.54
C VAL A 196 -14.24 -18.24 -40.72
N ARG A 197 -13.38 -17.35 -41.22
CA ARG A 197 -12.43 -17.62 -42.30
C ARG A 197 -11.02 -17.34 -41.80
N ASP A 198 -10.08 -18.21 -42.13
CA ASP A 198 -8.68 -18.13 -41.69
C ASP A 198 -8.54 -17.92 -40.18
N ALA A 199 -9.39 -18.64 -39.39
CA ALA A 199 -9.36 -18.50 -37.92
C ALA A 199 -8.07 -19.07 -37.39
N ARG A 200 -7.27 -18.18 -36.75
CA ARG A 200 -5.98 -18.54 -36.16
C ARG A 200 -6.05 -18.52 -34.63
N HIS A 201 -5.36 -19.46 -34.01
CA HIS A 201 -5.31 -19.50 -32.55
C HIS A 201 -4.47 -18.31 -32.01
N ALA A 202 -5.11 -17.38 -31.29
CA ALA A 202 -4.54 -16.10 -30.88
C ALA A 202 -3.23 -16.26 -30.08
N VAL A 203 -3.14 -17.23 -29.15
CA VAL A 203 -1.92 -17.45 -28.37
C VAL A 203 -0.76 -17.94 -29.25
N LEU A 204 -1.05 -18.76 -30.28
CA LEU A 204 -0.02 -19.21 -31.22
C LEU A 204 0.40 -18.07 -32.14
N ALA A 205 -0.54 -17.19 -32.56
CA ALA A 205 -0.22 -16.00 -33.33
C ALA A 205 0.72 -15.04 -32.55
N LEU A 206 0.44 -14.79 -31.27
CA LEU A 206 1.31 -14.00 -30.41
C LEU A 206 2.71 -14.62 -30.25
N ARG A 207 2.80 -15.93 -30.05
CA ARG A 207 4.09 -16.63 -29.96
C ARG A 207 4.87 -16.63 -31.26
N SER A 208 4.19 -16.55 -32.43
CA SER A 208 4.81 -16.42 -33.72
C SER A 208 5.56 -15.08 -33.85
N ASN A 209 5.03 -14.01 -33.27
CA ASN A 209 5.70 -12.71 -33.24
C ASN A 209 7.02 -12.74 -32.44
N ASP A 210 7.14 -13.68 -31.50
CA ASP A 210 8.36 -13.94 -30.71
C ASP A 210 9.28 -15.00 -31.35
N GLY A 211 9.06 -15.34 -32.65
CA GLY A 211 9.88 -16.30 -33.39
C GLY A 211 9.39 -17.75 -33.34
N GLY A 212 8.18 -17.99 -32.86
CA GLY A 212 7.51 -19.30 -32.92
C GLY A 212 6.97 -19.62 -34.30
N PRO A 213 6.48 -20.88 -34.53
CA PRO A 213 5.84 -21.26 -35.81
C PRO A 213 4.53 -20.51 -36.00
N ALA A 214 4.28 -20.03 -37.24
CA ALA A 214 3.02 -19.38 -37.58
C ALA A 214 1.85 -20.34 -37.48
N PRO A 215 0.73 -19.96 -36.83
CA PRO A 215 -0.47 -20.81 -36.79
C PRO A 215 -1.12 -20.90 -38.15
N LYS A 216 -1.60 -22.09 -38.47
CA LYS A 216 -2.45 -22.28 -39.67
C LYS A 216 -3.85 -21.80 -39.39
N GLY A 217 -4.42 -21.05 -40.34
CA GLY A 217 -5.82 -20.68 -40.31
C GLY A 217 -6.75 -21.85 -40.69
N ASN A 218 -7.95 -21.83 -40.14
CA ASN A 218 -9.01 -22.78 -40.43
C ASN A 218 -10.30 -22.02 -40.72
N ASP A 219 -11.06 -22.50 -41.70
CA ASP A 219 -12.40 -22.03 -41.96
C ASP A 219 -13.41 -22.91 -41.19
N ALA A 220 -14.38 -22.29 -40.57
CA ALA A 220 -15.46 -22.99 -39.88
C ALA A 220 -16.78 -22.25 -40.04
N LYS A 221 -17.85 -23.03 -40.18
CA LYS A 221 -19.23 -22.55 -40.20
C LYS A 221 -20.04 -23.37 -39.22
N LEU A 222 -20.73 -22.70 -38.32
CA LEU A 222 -21.63 -23.26 -37.30
C LEU A 222 -22.97 -22.54 -37.44
N GLY A 223 -24.05 -23.29 -37.47
CA GLY A 223 -25.43 -22.78 -37.59
C GLY A 223 -26.34 -23.82 -38.22
N LYS A 224 -27.66 -23.57 -38.25
CA LYS A 224 -28.59 -24.42 -38.94
C LYS A 224 -28.33 -24.31 -40.45
N ASP A 225 -27.97 -25.41 -41.09
CA ASP A 225 -28.03 -25.50 -42.53
C ASP A 225 -29.49 -25.29 -42.93
N GLU A 226 -29.76 -24.22 -43.68
CA GLU A 226 -31.00 -24.16 -44.43
C GLU A 226 -30.96 -25.27 -45.47
N ALA A 227 -31.84 -26.27 -45.30
CA ALA A 227 -32.05 -27.38 -46.23
C ALA A 227 -32.75 -26.89 -47.49
#